data_a9598e27f91f6afc1486edeee5a766c5
#
_entry.id   a9598e27f91f6afc1486edeee5a766c5
#
_cell.length_a   1.000
_cell.length_b   1.000
_cell.length_c   1.000
_cell.angle_alpha   90.00
_cell.angle_beta   90.00
_cell.angle_gamma   90.00
#
_symmetry.space_group_name_H-M   'P 1'
#
loop_
_entity.id
_entity.type
_entity.pdbx_description
1 polymer ?
#
loop_
_entity_poly.entity_id
_entity_poly.type
_entity_poly.pdbx_seq_one_letter_code
_entity_poly.pdbx_strand_id
1 'polypeptide(L)'
;MKQSQSSHSIWAETEPYCILRRLWKNLWMILMSAALFSLVAYIGTSLFLTQRYTCSATFVVSPRNSTTAYQSSSAITNTTTAQFASLLSGSPLVSRVKRLCGSDVQGATVSTSVVKDTNLIQLKTYGPSPRSAYYMCVGILDHYEEYSQIVFRSVILEPVSAPNVPDKSALKRTQRRTVLLAAPIGALVMTALLVLLTILSGTVQTVA
;
A
#
# COMPACT_ATOMS: atom_id res chain seq x y z
N MET A 1 -18.12 -19.30 64.24
CA MET A 1 -16.98 -18.33 64.26
C MET A 1 -16.47 -18.22 62.83
N LYS A 2 -16.52 -17.00 62.29
CA LYS A 2 -16.16 -16.59 60.96
C LYS A 2 -14.67 -16.75 60.67
N GLN A 3 -14.30 -17.40 59.61
CA GLN A 3 -13.08 -17.06 58.88
C GLN A 3 -13.45 -16.48 57.54
N SER A 4 -13.44 -15.17 57.47
CA SER A 4 -13.42 -14.37 56.27
C SER A 4 -12.06 -14.59 55.61
N GLN A 5 -11.97 -15.41 54.58
CA GLN A 5 -10.83 -15.43 53.71
C GLN A 5 -10.92 -14.23 52.77
N SER A 6 -10.12 -13.22 53.13
CA SER A 6 -9.78 -12.16 52.22
C SER A 6 -8.99 -12.77 51.04
N SER A 7 -9.63 -12.88 49.90
CA SER A 7 -8.96 -13.03 48.63
C SER A 7 -8.22 -11.71 48.33
N HIS A 8 -7.10 -11.49 49.00
CA HIS A 8 -6.18 -10.44 48.66
C HIS A 8 -5.66 -10.74 47.26
N SER A 9 -6.06 -9.88 46.37
CA SER A 9 -5.71 -9.94 44.96
C SER A 9 -4.17 -9.99 44.85
N ILE A 10 -3.67 -11.04 44.24
CA ILE A 10 -2.28 -11.30 43.90
C ILE A 10 -1.65 -10.11 43.12
N TRP A 11 -2.49 -9.22 42.63
CA TRP A 11 -2.13 -8.00 41.90
C TRP A 11 -1.71 -6.81 42.78
N ALA A 12 -1.96 -6.85 44.08
CA ALA A 12 -1.71 -5.69 44.97
C ALA A 12 -0.27 -5.62 45.50
N GLU A 13 0.53 -6.67 45.38
CA GLU A 13 1.86 -6.76 45.98
C GLU A 13 3.05 -6.66 45.02
N THR A 14 2.80 -6.65 43.70
CA THR A 14 3.84 -6.33 42.76
C THR A 14 3.95 -4.81 42.63
N GLU A 15 4.79 -4.20 43.48
CA GLU A 15 5.09 -2.79 43.35
C GLU A 15 5.49 -2.47 41.91
N PRO A 16 4.78 -1.56 41.21
CA PRO A 16 5.05 -1.22 39.83
C PRO A 16 6.51 -0.76 39.60
N TYR A 17 7.13 -0.29 40.68
CA TYR A 17 8.54 0.10 40.70
C TYR A 17 9.51 -1.07 40.50
N CYS A 18 9.22 -2.24 41.04
CA CYS A 18 10.06 -3.43 40.84
C CYS A 18 10.04 -3.92 39.39
N ILE A 19 8.86 -3.88 38.74
CA ILE A 19 8.71 -4.21 37.33
C ILE A 19 9.49 -3.20 36.49
N LEU A 20 9.33 -1.90 36.76
CA LEU A 20 10.01 -0.86 36.00
C LEU A 20 11.54 -0.96 36.13
N ARG A 21 12.07 -1.23 37.35
CA ARG A 21 13.52 -1.41 37.60
C ARG A 21 14.05 -2.63 36.85
N ARG A 22 13.28 -3.72 36.74
CA ARG A 22 13.66 -4.94 36.05
C ARG A 22 13.61 -4.75 34.53
N LEU A 23 12.63 -4.01 34.02
CA LEU A 23 12.57 -3.58 32.63
C LEU A 23 13.79 -2.73 32.26
N TRP A 24 14.16 -1.78 33.12
CA TRP A 24 15.32 -0.92 32.88
C TRP A 24 16.63 -1.72 32.83
N LYS A 25 16.80 -2.69 33.73
CA LYS A 25 17.97 -3.57 33.73
C LYS A 25 18.06 -4.44 32.46
N ASN A 26 16.90 -4.80 31.87
CA ASN A 26 16.84 -5.63 30.68
C ASN A 26 16.57 -4.82 29.38
N LEU A 27 16.74 -3.50 29.43
CA LEU A 27 16.50 -2.59 28.30
C LEU A 27 17.31 -2.99 27.08
N TRP A 28 18.53 -3.49 27.27
CA TRP A 28 19.37 -4.02 26.21
C TRP A 28 18.71 -5.20 25.47
N MET A 29 18.08 -6.13 26.19
CA MET A 29 17.37 -7.27 25.59
C MET A 29 16.16 -6.81 24.77
N ILE A 30 15.43 -5.79 25.25
CA ILE A 30 14.29 -5.20 24.54
C ILE A 30 14.78 -4.54 23.22
N LEU A 31 15.88 -3.80 23.26
CA LEU A 31 16.48 -3.19 22.09
C LEU A 31 16.96 -4.22 21.07
N MET A 32 17.61 -5.29 21.53
CA MET A 32 18.06 -6.38 20.66
C MET A 32 16.89 -7.10 19.99
N SER A 33 15.79 -7.34 20.72
CA SER A 33 14.59 -7.95 20.13
C SER A 33 13.93 -7.04 19.11
N ALA A 34 13.80 -5.75 19.38
CA ALA A 34 13.27 -4.78 18.44
C ALA A 34 14.10 -4.71 17.15
N ALA A 35 15.44 -4.74 17.29
CA ALA A 35 16.35 -4.78 16.13
C ALA A 35 16.19 -6.07 15.32
N LEU A 36 16.05 -7.22 15.99
CA LEU A 36 15.88 -8.52 15.34
C LEU A 36 14.55 -8.60 14.59
N PHE A 37 13.44 -8.16 15.18
CA PHE A 37 12.15 -8.09 14.50
C PHE A 37 12.17 -7.14 13.30
N SER A 38 12.85 -6.00 13.43
CA SER A 38 13.05 -5.04 12.34
C SER A 38 13.85 -5.67 11.20
N LEU A 39 14.91 -6.43 11.51
CA LEU A 39 15.73 -7.13 10.51
C LEU A 39 14.92 -8.21 9.78
N VAL A 40 14.16 -9.02 10.51
CA VAL A 40 13.30 -10.07 9.94
C VAL A 40 12.24 -9.46 9.03
N ALA A 41 11.62 -8.35 9.46
CA ALA A 41 10.64 -7.62 8.64
C ALA A 41 11.29 -7.05 7.36
N TYR A 42 12.51 -6.54 7.45
CA TYR A 42 13.25 -6.04 6.29
C TYR A 42 13.56 -7.15 5.29
N ILE A 43 14.09 -8.28 5.76
CA ILE A 43 14.39 -9.44 4.92
C ILE A 43 13.11 -10.01 4.32
N GLY A 44 12.05 -10.17 5.10
CA GLY A 44 10.75 -10.63 4.63
C GLY A 44 10.18 -9.74 3.53
N THR A 45 10.16 -8.41 3.74
CA THR A 45 9.69 -7.47 2.71
C THR A 45 10.57 -7.46 1.47
N SER A 46 11.88 -7.67 1.62
CA SER A 46 12.82 -7.75 0.50
C SER A 46 12.62 -9.01 -0.36
N LEU A 47 12.30 -10.15 0.28
CA LEU A 47 12.10 -11.42 -0.42
C LEU A 47 10.72 -11.55 -1.05
N PHE A 48 9.67 -11.09 -0.35
CA PHE A 48 8.29 -11.30 -0.77
C PHE A 48 7.69 -10.16 -1.59
N LEU A 49 8.18 -8.92 -1.43
CA LEU A 49 7.68 -7.80 -2.23
C LEU A 49 8.53 -7.61 -3.48
N THR A 50 7.94 -7.90 -4.62
CA THR A 50 8.52 -7.57 -5.93
C THR A 50 8.55 -6.05 -6.11
N GLN A 51 9.68 -5.53 -6.55
CA GLN A 51 9.80 -4.11 -6.89
C GLN A 51 8.79 -3.77 -7.98
N ARG A 52 7.94 -2.78 -7.73
CA ARG A 52 7.00 -2.26 -8.70
C ARG A 52 7.22 -0.77 -8.90
N TYR A 53 7.41 -0.40 -10.12
CA TYR A 53 7.48 0.99 -10.55
C TYR A 53 6.10 1.43 -11.00
N THR A 54 5.73 2.68 -10.71
CA THR A 54 4.41 3.21 -11.04
C THR A 54 4.57 4.40 -11.96
N CYS A 55 4.03 4.30 -13.16
CA CYS A 55 3.82 5.43 -14.04
C CYS A 55 2.38 5.90 -13.88
N SER A 56 2.14 7.21 -13.88
CA SER A 56 0.80 7.77 -13.80
C SER A 56 0.60 8.85 -14.85
N ALA A 57 -0.59 8.89 -15.42
CA ALA A 57 -1.05 9.93 -16.32
C ALA A 57 -2.48 10.31 -15.95
N THR A 58 -2.84 11.57 -16.13
CA THR A 58 -4.17 12.08 -15.81
C THR A 58 -4.80 12.67 -17.07
N PHE A 59 -6.06 12.35 -17.30
CA PHE A 59 -6.84 12.74 -18.48
C PHE A 59 -8.16 13.35 -18.08
N VAL A 60 -8.63 14.29 -18.90
CA VAL A 60 -10.01 14.78 -18.87
C VAL A 60 -10.78 14.07 -19.96
N VAL A 61 -11.97 13.62 -19.63
CA VAL A 61 -12.95 13.12 -20.58
C VAL A 61 -13.79 14.29 -21.09
N SER A 62 -13.67 14.66 -22.38
CA SER A 62 -14.38 15.77 -22.96
C SER A 62 -15.18 15.35 -24.20
N PRO A 63 -16.30 16.01 -24.51
CA PRO A 63 -17.01 15.78 -25.77
C PRO A 63 -16.20 16.33 -26.94
N ARG A 64 -16.19 15.60 -28.04
CA ARG A 64 -15.41 15.91 -29.26
C ARG A 64 -15.70 17.29 -29.86
N ASN A 65 -16.91 17.84 -29.61
CA ASN A 65 -17.38 19.09 -30.23
C ASN A 65 -17.36 20.28 -29.26
N SER A 66 -16.78 20.16 -28.07
CA SER A 66 -16.71 21.29 -27.13
C SER A 66 -15.43 22.08 -27.33
N THR A 67 -15.57 23.40 -27.44
CA THR A 67 -14.46 24.34 -27.59
C THR A 67 -13.57 24.45 -26.34
N THR A 68 -14.05 23.96 -25.20
CA THR A 68 -13.31 23.98 -23.94
C THR A 68 -13.62 22.72 -23.12
N ALA A 69 -12.59 21.91 -22.86
CA ALA A 69 -12.68 20.65 -22.10
C ALA A 69 -13.30 20.80 -20.69
N TYR A 70 -13.20 21.97 -20.11
CA TYR A 70 -13.66 22.26 -18.75
C TYR A 70 -15.14 22.70 -18.65
N GLN A 71 -15.76 23.19 -19.72
CA GLN A 71 -17.14 23.70 -19.67
C GLN A 71 -18.21 22.64 -19.89
N SER A 72 -17.85 21.44 -20.32
CA SER A 72 -18.82 20.38 -20.62
C SER A 72 -19.14 19.46 -19.42
N SER A 73 -18.77 19.86 -18.23
CA SER A 73 -18.80 19.02 -17.03
C SER A 73 -20.19 18.53 -16.59
N SER A 74 -21.27 19.18 -16.98
CA SER A 74 -22.63 18.78 -16.58
C SER A 74 -23.26 17.70 -17.47
N ALA A 75 -22.78 17.51 -18.69
CA ALA A 75 -23.35 16.56 -19.65
C ALA A 75 -22.66 15.21 -19.72
N ILE A 76 -21.39 15.15 -19.30
CA ILE A 76 -20.64 13.89 -19.22
C ILE A 76 -20.84 13.34 -17.82
N THR A 77 -21.83 12.52 -17.68
CA THR A 77 -22.19 11.86 -16.43
C THR A 77 -21.00 11.05 -15.91
N ASN A 78 -20.86 10.96 -14.58
CA ASN A 78 -19.91 10.08 -13.88
C ASN A 78 -19.89 8.64 -14.45
N THR A 79 -21.00 8.22 -15.03
CA THR A 79 -21.18 6.93 -15.72
C THR A 79 -20.30 6.80 -16.96
N THR A 80 -20.23 7.82 -17.81
CA THR A 80 -19.40 7.80 -19.04
C THR A 80 -17.91 7.80 -18.68
N THR A 81 -17.52 8.59 -17.69
CA THR A 81 -16.13 8.61 -17.19
C THR A 81 -15.73 7.27 -16.60
N ALA A 82 -16.62 6.62 -15.82
CA ALA A 82 -16.38 5.30 -15.26
C ALA A 82 -16.30 4.21 -16.35
N GLN A 83 -17.14 4.27 -17.37
CA GLN A 83 -17.09 3.37 -18.52
C GLN A 83 -15.78 3.55 -19.31
N PHE A 84 -15.32 4.79 -19.48
CA PHE A 84 -14.05 5.08 -20.14
C PHE A 84 -12.86 4.56 -19.31
N ALA A 85 -12.89 4.75 -17.99
CA ALA A 85 -11.89 4.18 -17.08
C ALA A 85 -11.84 2.66 -17.16
N SER A 86 -12.99 1.99 -17.24
CA SER A 86 -13.07 0.53 -17.40
C SER A 86 -12.52 0.06 -18.75
N LEU A 87 -12.71 0.83 -19.81
CA LEU A 87 -12.14 0.53 -21.13
C LEU A 87 -10.62 0.61 -21.10
N LEU A 88 -10.04 1.65 -20.50
CA LEU A 88 -8.58 1.83 -20.41
C LEU A 88 -7.89 0.72 -19.61
N SER A 89 -8.54 0.18 -18.58
CA SER A 89 -8.04 -0.98 -17.82
C SER A 89 -8.53 -2.33 -18.35
N GLY A 90 -9.35 -2.29 -19.39
CA GLY A 90 -9.99 -3.48 -19.97
C GLY A 90 -9.01 -4.48 -20.58
N SER A 91 -9.33 -5.76 -20.41
CA SER A 91 -8.54 -6.87 -20.92
C SER A 91 -8.23 -6.77 -22.44
N PRO A 92 -9.14 -6.34 -23.32
CA PRO A 92 -8.86 -6.25 -24.76
C PRO A 92 -7.73 -5.28 -25.09
N LEU A 93 -7.77 -4.06 -24.54
CA LEU A 93 -6.77 -3.04 -24.75
C LEU A 93 -5.43 -3.43 -24.12
N VAL A 94 -5.45 -3.88 -22.87
CA VAL A 94 -4.26 -4.32 -22.15
C VAL A 94 -3.57 -5.49 -22.84
N SER A 95 -4.31 -6.48 -23.33
CA SER A 95 -3.75 -7.61 -24.05
C SER A 95 -3.21 -7.24 -25.44
N ARG A 96 -3.82 -6.26 -26.10
CA ARG A 96 -3.32 -5.72 -27.37
C ARG A 96 -1.97 -5.05 -27.17
N VAL A 97 -1.87 -4.16 -26.20
CA VAL A 97 -0.61 -3.47 -25.85
C VAL A 97 0.48 -4.46 -25.47
N LYS A 98 0.15 -5.49 -24.67
CA LYS A 98 1.11 -6.56 -24.33
C LYS A 98 1.60 -7.33 -25.54
N ARG A 99 0.77 -7.56 -26.53
CA ARG A 99 1.19 -8.22 -27.79
C ARG A 99 2.08 -7.33 -28.65
N LEU A 100 1.79 -6.03 -28.72
CA LEU A 100 2.54 -5.08 -29.53
C LEU A 100 3.91 -4.74 -28.92
N CYS A 101 3.95 -4.49 -27.62
CA CYS A 101 5.18 -4.14 -26.90
C CYS A 101 5.99 -5.36 -26.41
N GLY A 102 5.45 -6.57 -26.53
CA GLY A 102 6.16 -7.83 -26.23
C GLY A 102 6.78 -7.91 -24.86
N SER A 103 8.08 -8.22 -24.80
CA SER A 103 8.83 -8.39 -23.56
C SER A 103 8.95 -7.13 -22.70
N ASP A 104 8.87 -5.94 -23.32
CA ASP A 104 9.10 -4.67 -22.63
C ASP A 104 8.02 -4.34 -21.60
N VAL A 105 6.80 -4.88 -21.78
CA VAL A 105 5.66 -4.69 -20.86
C VAL A 105 5.30 -5.95 -20.08
N GLN A 106 6.16 -6.96 -20.10
CA GLN A 106 5.91 -8.21 -19.38
C GLN A 106 5.80 -7.96 -17.86
N GLY A 107 4.77 -8.54 -17.23
CA GLY A 107 4.51 -8.34 -15.81
C GLY A 107 3.88 -6.98 -15.46
N ALA A 108 3.66 -6.09 -16.44
CA ALA A 108 2.97 -4.83 -16.20
C ALA A 108 1.47 -5.05 -15.98
N THR A 109 0.93 -4.27 -15.04
CA THR A 109 -0.50 -4.23 -14.70
C THR A 109 -1.01 -2.80 -14.79
N VAL A 110 -2.30 -2.66 -15.04
CA VAL A 110 -2.97 -1.38 -15.26
C VAL A 110 -4.07 -1.21 -14.24
N SER A 111 -4.22 -0.01 -13.72
CA SER A 111 -5.31 0.39 -12.85
C SER A 111 -5.77 1.79 -13.24
N THR A 112 -7.06 1.97 -13.33
CA THR A 112 -7.67 3.28 -13.57
C THR A 112 -8.51 3.67 -12.37
N SER A 113 -8.56 4.95 -12.09
CA SER A 113 -9.42 5.52 -11.06
C SER A 113 -10.03 6.83 -11.56
N VAL A 114 -11.32 7.01 -11.30
CA VAL A 114 -12.02 8.29 -11.54
C VAL A 114 -11.84 9.14 -10.31
N VAL A 115 -11.50 10.41 -10.51
CA VAL A 115 -11.47 11.39 -9.41
C VAL A 115 -12.88 11.77 -9.09
N LYS A 116 -13.27 11.62 -7.83
CA LYS A 116 -14.64 11.86 -7.36
C LYS A 116 -15.14 13.24 -7.77
N ASP A 117 -16.38 13.30 -8.24
CA ASP A 117 -17.10 14.52 -8.66
C ASP A 117 -16.40 15.31 -9.79
N THR A 118 -15.59 14.61 -10.60
CA THR A 118 -14.92 15.20 -11.76
C THR A 118 -14.99 14.27 -12.98
N ASN A 119 -14.67 14.80 -14.15
CA ASN A 119 -14.47 14.05 -15.38
C ASN A 119 -13.01 13.65 -15.61
N LEU A 120 -12.21 13.61 -14.52
CA LEU A 120 -10.80 13.24 -14.55
C LEU A 120 -10.62 11.74 -14.34
N ILE A 121 -9.82 11.14 -15.21
CA ILE A 121 -9.37 9.74 -15.08
C ILE A 121 -7.87 9.75 -14.77
N GLN A 122 -7.49 9.07 -13.72
CA GLN A 122 -6.10 8.78 -13.41
C GLN A 122 -5.78 7.35 -13.86
N LEU A 123 -4.91 7.23 -14.85
CA LEU A 123 -4.32 5.97 -15.29
C LEU A 123 -3.04 5.72 -14.49
N LYS A 124 -2.93 4.54 -13.88
CA LYS A 124 -1.73 4.06 -13.19
C LYS A 124 -1.30 2.75 -13.80
N THR A 125 -0.07 2.66 -14.21
CA THR A 125 0.53 1.42 -14.69
C THR A 125 1.66 1.00 -13.74
N TYR A 126 1.68 -0.27 -13.41
CA TYR A 126 2.66 -0.86 -12.51
C TYR A 126 3.49 -1.87 -13.29
N GLY A 127 4.80 -1.80 -13.15
CA GLY A 127 5.71 -2.72 -13.84
C GLY A 127 6.90 -3.14 -12.98
N PRO A 128 7.56 -4.25 -13.32
CA PRO A 128 8.77 -4.70 -12.63
C PRO A 128 9.96 -3.77 -12.88
N SER A 129 9.93 -2.99 -13.96
CA SER A 129 10.94 -1.98 -14.30
C SER A 129 10.31 -0.63 -14.59
N PRO A 130 11.06 0.49 -14.49
CA PRO A 130 10.58 1.81 -14.89
C PRO A 130 10.11 1.83 -16.35
N ARG A 131 10.87 1.15 -17.21
CA ARG A 131 10.62 1.06 -18.64
C ARG A 131 9.31 0.32 -18.92
N SER A 132 9.05 -0.81 -18.26
CA SER A 132 7.82 -1.58 -18.47
C SER A 132 6.57 -0.84 -18.01
N ALA A 133 6.64 -0.10 -16.90
CA ALA A 133 5.55 0.74 -16.44
C ALA A 133 5.27 1.90 -17.41
N TYR A 134 6.33 2.53 -17.92
CA TYR A 134 6.21 3.64 -18.87
C TYR A 134 5.64 3.18 -20.23
N TYR A 135 6.22 2.15 -20.83
CA TYR A 135 5.76 1.65 -22.14
C TYR A 135 4.33 1.11 -22.08
N MET A 136 3.94 0.50 -20.96
CA MET A 136 2.55 0.11 -20.77
C MET A 136 1.61 1.32 -20.73
N CYS A 137 2.01 2.41 -20.09
CA CYS A 137 1.24 3.64 -20.02
C CYS A 137 1.11 4.28 -21.41
N VAL A 138 2.23 4.46 -22.10
CA VAL A 138 2.26 5.05 -23.45
C VAL A 138 1.51 4.16 -24.46
N GLY A 139 1.74 2.85 -24.42
CA GLY A 139 1.06 1.93 -25.32
C GLY A 139 -0.47 1.94 -25.18
N ILE A 140 -0.99 2.12 -23.97
CA ILE A 140 -2.44 2.32 -23.76
C ILE A 140 -2.89 3.62 -24.41
N LEU A 141 -2.10 4.69 -24.27
CA LEU A 141 -2.44 6.00 -24.83
C LEU A 141 -2.38 6.03 -26.34
N ASP A 142 -1.45 5.32 -26.96
CA ASP A 142 -1.32 5.26 -28.41
C ASP A 142 -2.44 4.43 -29.06
N HIS A 143 -2.99 3.46 -28.31
CA HIS A 143 -3.96 2.52 -28.88
C HIS A 143 -5.38 2.65 -28.31
N TYR A 144 -5.65 3.56 -27.36
CA TYR A 144 -7.00 3.70 -26.81
C TYR A 144 -8.01 4.20 -27.84
N GLU A 145 -7.58 5.01 -28.81
CA GLU A 145 -8.46 5.59 -29.81
C GLU A 145 -9.13 4.54 -30.67
N GLU A 146 -8.40 3.48 -31.06
CA GLU A 146 -8.92 2.37 -31.85
C GLU A 146 -10.16 1.74 -31.18
N TYR A 147 -10.14 1.60 -29.84
CA TYR A 147 -11.23 1.02 -29.07
C TYR A 147 -12.29 2.05 -28.68
N SER A 148 -11.88 3.29 -28.42
CA SER A 148 -12.82 4.35 -28.00
C SER A 148 -13.74 4.77 -29.13
N GLN A 149 -13.27 4.79 -30.37
CA GLN A 149 -14.07 5.14 -31.55
C GLN A 149 -15.23 4.16 -31.80
N ILE A 150 -15.06 2.90 -31.39
CA ILE A 150 -16.11 1.88 -31.52
C ILE A 150 -17.22 2.12 -30.48
N VAL A 151 -16.83 2.52 -29.24
CA VAL A 151 -17.74 2.59 -28.09
C VAL A 151 -18.19 4.02 -27.81
N PHE A 152 -17.29 5.00 -27.97
CA PHE A 152 -17.51 6.40 -27.59
C PHE A 152 -17.16 7.37 -28.73
N ARG A 153 -17.98 7.41 -29.78
CA ARG A 153 -17.72 8.25 -30.97
C ARG A 153 -17.68 9.76 -30.70
N SER A 154 -18.37 10.21 -29.63
CA SER A 154 -18.54 11.62 -29.30
C SER A 154 -17.62 12.15 -28.20
N VAL A 155 -16.73 11.32 -27.67
CA VAL A 155 -15.89 11.64 -26.51
C VAL A 155 -14.43 11.41 -26.82
N ILE A 156 -13.56 12.30 -26.31
CA ILE A 156 -12.10 12.19 -26.44
C ILE A 156 -11.44 12.31 -25.06
N LEU A 157 -10.24 11.78 -24.94
CA LEU A 157 -9.36 11.96 -23.78
C LEU A 157 -8.37 13.07 -24.08
N GLU A 158 -8.37 14.10 -23.24
CA GLU A 158 -7.36 15.14 -23.30
C GLU A 158 -6.34 14.95 -22.17
N PRO A 159 -5.03 14.88 -22.47
CA PRO A 159 -4.02 14.72 -21.45
C PRO A 159 -3.86 15.98 -20.63
N VAL A 160 -4.09 15.88 -19.32
CA VAL A 160 -3.77 16.94 -18.34
C VAL A 160 -2.35 16.81 -17.85
N SER A 161 -1.90 15.57 -17.68
CA SER A 161 -0.53 15.26 -17.26
C SER A 161 0.04 14.15 -18.12
N ALA A 162 1.17 14.43 -18.75
CA ALA A 162 1.89 13.43 -19.54
C ALA A 162 2.41 12.28 -18.66
N PRO A 163 2.55 11.07 -19.23
CA PRO A 163 3.20 9.95 -18.55
C PRO A 163 4.60 10.32 -18.10
N ASN A 164 4.89 10.09 -16.83
CA ASN A 164 6.21 10.34 -16.27
C ASN A 164 6.96 9.03 -16.07
N VAL A 165 8.26 9.02 -16.42
CA VAL A 165 9.11 7.86 -16.14
C VAL A 165 9.31 7.75 -14.63
N PRO A 166 8.99 6.61 -14.00
CA PRO A 166 9.09 6.47 -12.56
C PRO A 166 10.56 6.34 -12.12
N ASP A 167 11.04 7.32 -11.38
CA ASP A 167 12.42 7.33 -10.83
C ASP A 167 12.60 6.42 -9.62
N LYS A 168 11.53 6.16 -8.87
CA LYS A 168 11.59 5.47 -7.58
C LYS A 168 10.54 4.36 -7.49
N SER A 169 10.99 3.19 -7.03
CA SER A 169 10.05 2.09 -6.74
C SER A 169 9.22 2.40 -5.51
N ALA A 170 7.93 2.05 -5.55
CA ALA A 170 7.03 2.14 -4.40
C ALA A 170 7.52 1.27 -3.21
N LEU A 171 8.35 0.27 -3.47
CA LEU A 171 8.91 -0.65 -2.50
C LEU A 171 9.68 0.05 -1.38
N LYS A 172 10.55 1.03 -1.72
CA LYS A 172 11.35 1.75 -0.71
C LYS A 172 10.48 2.44 0.36
N ARG A 173 9.33 2.98 -0.06
CA ARG A 173 8.40 3.62 0.88
C ARG A 173 7.69 2.58 1.76
N THR A 174 7.29 1.45 1.18
CA THR A 174 6.64 0.36 1.91
C THR A 174 7.60 -0.30 2.88
N GLN A 175 8.83 -0.62 2.47
CA GLN A 175 9.86 -1.19 3.34
C GLN A 175 10.13 -0.31 4.56
N ARG A 176 10.31 1.00 4.38
CA ARG A 176 10.52 1.93 5.51
C ARG A 176 9.36 1.90 6.50
N ARG A 177 8.12 1.89 6.02
CA ARG A 177 6.93 1.82 6.89
C ARG A 177 6.85 0.49 7.62
N THR A 178 7.09 -0.63 6.95
CA THR A 178 7.03 -1.96 7.56
C THR A 178 8.09 -2.15 8.63
N VAL A 179 9.33 -1.72 8.37
CA VAL A 179 10.43 -1.75 9.35
C VAL A 179 10.12 -0.87 10.55
N LEU A 180 9.58 0.33 10.33
CA LEU A 180 9.25 1.27 11.41
C LEU A 180 8.10 0.76 12.29
N LEU A 181 7.16 -0.01 11.74
CA LEU A 181 6.08 -0.66 12.50
C LEU A 181 6.53 -1.96 13.18
N ALA A 182 7.48 -2.69 12.61
CA ALA A 182 7.97 -3.95 13.18
C ALA A 182 8.79 -3.75 14.47
N ALA A 183 9.55 -2.65 14.57
CA ALA A 183 10.36 -2.35 15.74
C ALA A 183 9.54 -2.23 17.05
N PRO A 184 8.46 -1.42 17.13
CA PRO A 184 7.66 -1.34 18.35
C PRO A 184 6.91 -2.65 18.67
N ILE A 185 6.50 -3.43 17.65
CA ILE A 185 5.88 -4.74 17.86
C ILE A 185 6.86 -5.68 18.54
N GLY A 186 8.12 -5.75 18.07
CA GLY A 186 9.16 -6.56 18.69
C GLY A 186 9.45 -6.15 20.14
N ALA A 187 9.48 -4.85 20.42
CA ALA A 187 9.64 -4.33 21.77
C ALA A 187 8.47 -4.73 22.69
N LEU A 188 7.22 -4.61 22.21
CA LEU A 188 6.02 -4.99 22.95
C LEU A 188 5.98 -6.50 23.28
N VAL A 189 6.32 -7.35 22.32
CA VAL A 189 6.36 -8.80 22.53
C VAL A 189 7.38 -9.15 23.62
N MET A 190 8.58 -8.54 23.57
CA MET A 190 9.62 -8.81 24.56
C MET A 190 9.26 -8.29 25.94
N THR A 191 8.65 -7.10 26.04
CA THR A 191 8.19 -6.56 27.32
C THR A 191 7.10 -7.45 27.93
N ALA A 192 6.14 -7.90 27.15
CA ALA A 192 5.09 -8.83 27.59
C ALA A 192 5.68 -10.15 28.11
N LEU A 193 6.66 -10.69 27.41
CA LEU A 193 7.35 -11.93 27.80
C LEU A 193 8.15 -11.76 29.10
N LEU A 194 8.83 -10.65 29.27
CA LEU A 194 9.55 -10.32 30.52
C LEU A 194 8.60 -10.15 31.71
N VAL A 195 7.46 -9.54 31.52
CA VAL A 195 6.41 -9.40 32.56
C VAL A 195 5.86 -10.77 32.91
N LEU A 196 5.54 -11.60 31.92
CA LEU A 196 5.05 -12.96 32.15
C LEU A 196 6.06 -13.81 32.95
N LEU A 197 7.33 -13.79 32.56
CA LEU A 197 8.41 -14.50 33.28
C LEU A 197 8.57 -13.98 34.72
N THR A 198 8.34 -12.68 34.94
CA THR A 198 8.42 -12.11 36.28
C THR A 198 7.29 -12.63 37.16
N ILE A 199 6.06 -12.70 36.62
CA ILE A 199 4.90 -13.24 37.35
C ILE A 199 5.10 -14.72 37.67
N LEU A 200 5.55 -15.53 36.69
CA LEU A 200 5.81 -16.95 36.88
C LEU A 200 6.92 -17.23 37.91
N SER A 201 8.01 -16.44 37.89
CA SER A 201 9.09 -16.59 38.87
C SER A 201 8.70 -16.17 40.30
N GLY A 202 7.77 -15.22 40.40
CA GLY A 202 7.20 -14.81 41.71
C GLY A 202 6.30 -15.88 42.31
N THR A 203 5.52 -16.60 41.48
CA THR A 203 4.63 -17.67 41.96
C THR A 203 5.40 -18.92 42.42
N VAL A 204 6.57 -19.20 41.85
CA VAL A 204 7.39 -20.35 42.25
C VAL A 204 8.07 -20.11 43.62
N GLN A 205 8.41 -18.88 43.97
CA GLN A 205 9.01 -18.56 45.29
C GLN A 205 8.00 -18.59 46.45
N THR A 206 6.69 -18.46 46.19
CA THR A 206 5.65 -18.51 47.22
C THR A 206 5.16 -19.92 47.54
N VAL A 207 5.58 -20.94 46.77
CA VAL A 207 5.16 -22.35 46.92
C VAL A 207 6.27 -23.22 47.51
N ALA A 208 7.48 -22.72 47.69
CA ALA A 208 8.60 -23.35 48.34
C ALA A 208 8.79 -22.82 49.76
#